data_56bbbc3fe069d751817a497072156761
#
_entry.id   56bbbc3fe069d751817a497072156761
#
_cell.length_a   1.000
_cell.length_b   1.000
_cell.length_c   1.000
_cell.angle_alpha   90.00
_cell.angle_beta   90.00
_cell.angle_gamma   90.00
#
_symmetry.space_group_name_H-M   'P 1'
#
loop_
_entity.id
_entity.type
_entity.pdbx_description
1 polymer ?
#
loop_
_entity_poly.entity_id
_entity_poly.type
_entity_poly.pdbx_seq_one_letter_code
_entity_poly.pdbx_strand_id
1 'polypeptide(L)'
;MARKYLGETIDIHCGGVDLKFPHHENEIAQSEGASGKKFCNCWMHNGFVNIGDEKMSKSKGNFLTLRSACSTNDDVRAYRYLVASSHYRNPLSFTDTALNAAKHTKYQ
;
A
#
# COMPACT_ATOMS: atom_id res chain seq x y z
N MET A 1 10.60 17.12 5.84
CA MET A 1 10.22 17.39 4.44
C MET A 1 8.72 17.56 4.27
N ALA A 2 7.87 16.67 4.79
CA ALA A 2 6.40 16.78 4.69
C ALA A 2 5.87 18.16 5.12
N ARG A 3 6.27 18.66 6.31
CA ARG A 3 5.87 19.97 6.83
C ARG A 3 6.14 21.13 5.87
N LYS A 4 7.24 21.08 5.10
CA LYS A 4 7.60 22.14 4.15
C LYS A 4 6.60 22.27 3.00
N TYR A 5 6.03 21.15 2.55
CA TYR A 5 5.18 21.08 1.35
C TYR A 5 3.70 20.92 1.66
N LEU A 6 3.36 20.28 2.80
CA LEU A 6 2.00 19.91 3.16
C LEU A 6 1.46 20.69 4.36
N GLY A 7 2.28 21.57 4.97
CA GLY A 7 1.88 22.32 6.15
C GLY A 7 2.18 21.59 7.45
N GLU A 8 1.78 22.19 8.57
CA GLU A 8 2.13 21.67 9.91
C GLU A 8 1.28 20.47 10.32
N THR A 9 0.05 20.39 9.81
CA THR A 9 -0.86 19.25 9.99
C THR A 9 -1.23 18.69 8.63
N ILE A 10 -1.04 17.39 8.44
CA ILE A 10 -1.35 16.68 7.20
C ILE A 10 -2.80 16.20 7.26
N ASP A 11 -3.53 16.28 6.14
CA ASP A 11 -4.92 15.83 6.11
C ASP A 11 -5.02 14.31 6.18
N ILE A 12 -4.25 13.60 5.36
CA ILE A 12 -4.25 12.13 5.29
C ILE A 12 -2.82 11.63 5.22
N HIS A 13 -2.47 10.70 6.12
CA HIS A 13 -1.20 9.96 6.09
C HIS A 13 -1.47 8.47 5.95
N CYS A 14 -0.81 7.84 4.98
CA CYS A 14 -1.05 6.46 4.61
C CYS A 14 0.19 5.59 4.79
N GLY A 15 -0.01 4.29 4.99
CA GLY A 15 1.07 3.31 5.01
C GLY A 15 0.58 1.89 5.19
N GLY A 16 1.48 0.92 5.17
CA GLY A 16 1.16 -0.45 5.51
C GLY A 16 0.81 -0.59 7.00
N VAL A 17 0.04 -1.60 7.34
CA VAL A 17 -0.36 -1.86 8.74
C VAL A 17 0.83 -2.10 9.66
N ASP A 18 1.95 -2.57 9.14
CA ASP A 18 3.22 -2.78 9.86
C ASP A 18 3.94 -1.47 10.24
N LEU A 19 3.66 -0.39 9.53
CA LEU A 19 4.21 0.93 9.84
C LEU A 19 3.51 1.60 11.01
N LYS A 20 2.33 1.10 11.44
CA LYS A 20 1.59 1.67 12.56
C LYS A 20 2.45 1.79 13.81
N PHE A 21 3.25 0.75 14.08
CA PHE A 21 4.20 0.75 15.18
C PHE A 21 5.50 0.03 14.74
N PRO A 22 6.69 0.61 15.03
CA PRO A 22 6.91 1.88 15.74
C PRO A 22 6.98 3.11 14.82
N HIS A 23 6.92 2.96 13.47
CA HIS A 23 7.27 4.02 12.50
C HIS A 23 6.33 5.25 12.61
N HIS A 24 5.03 5.07 12.45
CA HIS A 24 4.06 6.17 12.50
C HIS A 24 3.95 6.79 13.90
N GLU A 25 4.08 5.99 14.96
CA GLU A 25 4.15 6.54 16.33
C GLU A 25 5.38 7.44 16.53
N ASN A 26 6.52 7.06 15.94
CA ASN A 26 7.71 7.90 15.97
C ASN A 26 7.54 9.18 15.13
N GLU A 27 6.86 9.12 14.00
CA GLU A 27 6.54 10.30 13.19
C GLU A 27 5.65 11.28 13.96
N ILE A 28 4.63 10.78 14.68
CA ILE A 28 3.79 11.58 15.56
C ILE A 28 4.66 12.27 16.62
N ALA A 29 5.43 11.49 17.37
CA ALA A 29 6.27 12.01 18.44
C ALA A 29 7.25 13.10 17.96
N GLN A 30 7.91 12.88 16.81
CA GLN A 30 8.84 13.84 16.22
C GLN A 30 8.15 15.09 15.70
N SER A 31 7.04 14.93 14.99
CA SER A 31 6.35 16.06 14.36
C SER A 31 5.62 16.92 15.39
N GLU A 32 4.92 16.32 16.33
CA GLU A 32 4.19 17.02 17.39
C GLU A 32 5.13 17.63 18.41
N GLY A 33 6.22 16.92 18.78
CA GLY A 33 7.27 17.48 19.63
C GLY A 33 7.98 18.71 19.04
N ALA A 34 8.12 18.76 17.70
CA ALA A 34 8.75 19.89 17.01
C ALA A 34 7.80 21.04 16.73
N SER A 35 6.50 20.79 16.55
CA SER A 35 5.53 21.79 16.11
C SER A 35 4.55 22.22 17.19
N GLY A 36 4.34 21.40 18.23
CA GLY A 36 3.26 21.59 19.21
C GLY A 36 1.85 21.42 18.59
N LYS A 37 1.75 20.90 17.36
CA LYS A 37 0.49 20.73 16.63
C LYS A 37 0.29 19.29 16.24
N LYS A 38 -0.99 18.90 16.07
CA LYS A 38 -1.35 17.57 15.59
C LYS A 38 -0.69 17.26 14.25
N PHE A 39 -0.06 16.10 14.12
CA PHE A 39 0.68 15.73 12.92
C PHE A 39 -0.25 15.42 11.75
N CYS A 40 -1.29 14.57 11.97
CA CYS A 40 -2.17 14.13 10.89
C CYS A 40 -3.62 14.01 11.37
N ASN A 41 -4.57 14.39 10.52
CA ASN A 41 -5.99 14.32 10.80
C ASN A 41 -6.57 12.92 10.59
N CYS A 42 -6.16 12.25 9.52
CA CYS A 42 -6.67 10.92 9.16
C CYS A 42 -5.53 9.95 8.81
N TRP A 43 -5.55 8.78 9.42
CA TRP A 43 -4.62 7.70 9.17
C TRP A 43 -5.30 6.61 8.34
N MET A 44 -4.64 6.16 7.27
CA MET A 44 -5.08 5.03 6.48
C MET A 44 -3.98 3.96 6.46
N HIS A 45 -4.32 2.75 6.95
CA HIS A 45 -3.40 1.62 6.93
C HIS A 45 -3.95 0.52 6.04
N ASN A 46 -3.19 0.18 5.01
CA ASN A 46 -3.52 -0.91 4.09
C ASN A 46 -2.91 -2.24 4.56
N GLY A 47 -3.55 -3.32 4.16
CA GLY A 47 -3.03 -4.67 4.34
C GLY A 47 -1.78 -4.93 3.51
N PHE A 48 -1.17 -6.09 3.72
CA PHE A 48 0.01 -6.52 2.96
C PHE A 48 -0.35 -7.00 1.56
N VAL A 49 0.64 -6.98 0.67
CA VAL A 49 0.59 -7.75 -0.56
C VAL A 49 1.30 -9.08 -0.31
N ASN A 50 0.58 -10.17 -0.50
CA ASN A 50 1.10 -11.53 -0.39
C ASN A 50 1.35 -12.11 -1.78
N ILE A 51 2.35 -12.99 -1.88
CA ILE A 51 2.55 -13.86 -3.03
C ILE A 51 2.07 -15.25 -2.62
N GLY A 52 0.89 -15.63 -3.12
CA GLY A 52 0.18 -16.79 -2.56
C GLY A 52 -0.19 -16.55 -1.10
N ASP A 53 0.24 -17.44 -0.21
CA ASP A 53 -0.04 -17.36 1.23
C ASP A 53 1.06 -16.65 2.02
N GLU A 54 2.16 -16.23 1.37
CA GLU A 54 3.28 -15.59 2.04
C GLU A 54 3.34 -14.08 1.82
N LYS A 55 3.68 -13.35 2.88
CA LYS A 55 3.97 -11.90 2.78
C LYS A 55 5.15 -11.69 1.82
N MET A 56 4.93 -10.83 0.81
CA MET A 56 5.99 -10.41 -0.10
C MET A 56 7.07 -9.64 0.66
N SER A 57 8.32 -10.07 0.55
CA SER A 57 9.45 -9.35 1.12
C SER A 57 10.74 -9.59 0.34
N LYS A 58 11.62 -8.57 0.32
CA LYS A 58 12.94 -8.70 -0.32
C LYS A 58 13.83 -9.73 0.36
N SER A 59 13.74 -9.85 1.67
CA SER A 59 14.55 -10.80 2.45
C SER A 59 14.18 -12.26 2.20
N LYS A 60 12.94 -12.53 1.79
CA LYS A 60 12.46 -13.87 1.44
C LYS A 60 12.71 -14.25 -0.01
N GLY A 61 13.19 -13.34 -0.84
CA GLY A 61 13.41 -13.58 -2.25
C GLY A 61 12.14 -13.72 -3.10
N ASN A 62 10.95 -13.48 -2.52
CA ASN A 62 9.66 -13.52 -3.21
C ASN A 62 9.16 -12.13 -3.63
N PHE A 63 10.08 -11.18 -3.81
CA PHE A 63 9.74 -9.82 -4.19
C PHE A 63 9.49 -9.73 -5.71
N LEU A 64 8.30 -9.23 -6.08
CA LEU A 64 7.94 -8.92 -7.45
C LEU A 64 7.85 -7.41 -7.66
N THR A 65 8.44 -6.94 -8.76
CA THR A 65 8.18 -5.58 -9.24
C THR A 65 6.95 -5.57 -10.15
N LEU A 66 6.30 -4.43 -10.31
CA LEU A 66 5.19 -4.32 -11.27
C LEU A 66 5.62 -4.74 -12.68
N ARG A 67 6.84 -4.40 -13.08
CA ARG A 67 7.38 -4.76 -14.41
C ARG A 67 7.63 -6.26 -14.58
N SER A 68 7.99 -6.98 -13.52
CA SER A 68 8.16 -8.42 -13.57
C SER A 68 6.83 -9.17 -13.48
N ALA A 69 5.85 -8.60 -12.80
CA ALA A 69 4.53 -9.19 -12.64
C ALA A 69 3.58 -8.94 -13.81
N CYS A 70 3.80 -7.86 -14.59
CA CYS A 70 2.92 -7.45 -15.68
C CYS A 70 3.72 -7.30 -16.98
N SER A 71 3.53 -8.22 -17.90
CA SER A 71 4.25 -8.26 -19.20
C SER A 71 3.56 -7.44 -20.28
N THR A 72 2.25 -7.22 -20.17
CA THR A 72 1.42 -6.52 -21.15
C THR A 72 0.66 -5.36 -20.52
N ASN A 73 0.16 -4.44 -21.36
CA ASN A 73 -0.73 -3.37 -20.90
C ASN A 73 -2.02 -3.91 -20.26
N ASP A 74 -2.48 -5.06 -20.71
CA ASP A 74 -3.66 -5.70 -20.13
C ASP A 74 -3.40 -6.26 -18.75
N ASP A 75 -2.19 -6.79 -18.50
CA ASP A 75 -1.76 -7.18 -17.16
C ASP A 75 -1.76 -5.98 -16.20
N VAL A 76 -1.24 -4.83 -16.63
CA VAL A 76 -1.21 -3.62 -15.82
C VAL A 76 -2.61 -3.14 -15.46
N ARG A 77 -3.54 -3.17 -16.42
CA ARG A 77 -4.93 -2.79 -16.18
C ARG A 77 -5.65 -3.78 -15.26
N ALA A 78 -5.40 -5.08 -15.46
CA ALA A 78 -5.94 -6.13 -14.60
C ALA A 78 -5.40 -6.03 -13.17
N TYR A 79 -4.12 -5.74 -13.02
CA TYR A 79 -3.50 -5.50 -11.71
C TYR A 79 -4.17 -4.32 -10.99
N ARG A 80 -4.36 -3.20 -11.70
CA ARG A 80 -5.09 -2.05 -11.13
C ARG A 80 -6.49 -2.41 -10.68
N TYR A 81 -7.22 -3.18 -11.49
CA TYR A 81 -8.57 -3.65 -11.14
C TYR A 81 -8.52 -4.57 -9.91
N LEU A 82 -7.60 -5.54 -9.86
CA LEU A 82 -7.42 -6.45 -8.74
C LEU A 82 -7.19 -5.67 -7.42
N VAL A 83 -6.32 -4.67 -7.44
CA VAL A 83 -6.07 -3.81 -6.26
C VAL A 83 -7.31 -3.01 -5.89
N ALA A 84 -7.99 -2.38 -6.87
CA ALA A 84 -9.15 -1.53 -6.62
C ALA A 84 -10.39 -2.31 -6.14
N SER A 85 -10.55 -3.58 -6.57
CA SER A 85 -11.65 -4.44 -6.18
C SER A 85 -11.49 -5.06 -4.78
N SER A 86 -10.28 -5.01 -4.22
CA SER A 86 -9.98 -5.53 -2.89
C SER A 86 -10.15 -4.46 -1.83
N HIS A 87 -10.72 -4.84 -0.67
CA HIS A 87 -10.78 -3.89 0.44
C HIS A 87 -9.37 -3.62 0.98
N TYR A 88 -8.98 -2.34 1.04
CA TYR A 88 -7.61 -1.92 1.33
C TYR A 88 -7.02 -2.42 2.67
N ARG A 89 -7.86 -2.72 3.67
CA ARG A 89 -7.42 -3.26 4.97
C ARG A 89 -7.09 -4.75 4.93
N ASN A 90 -7.60 -5.46 3.93
CA ASN A 90 -7.35 -6.89 3.80
C ASN A 90 -6.00 -7.14 3.10
N PRO A 91 -5.30 -8.23 3.44
CA PRO A 91 -4.17 -8.67 2.64
C PRO A 91 -4.61 -8.94 1.19
N LEU A 92 -3.84 -8.43 0.24
CA LEU A 92 -4.02 -8.70 -1.18
C LEU A 92 -3.17 -9.91 -1.57
N SER A 93 -3.78 -11.03 -1.92
CA SER A 93 -3.06 -12.17 -2.49
C SER A 93 -2.86 -11.96 -3.98
N PHE A 94 -1.60 -11.74 -4.39
CA PHE A 94 -1.23 -11.65 -5.79
C PHE A 94 -0.88 -13.05 -6.31
N THR A 95 -1.68 -13.55 -7.23
CA THR A 95 -1.48 -14.82 -7.93
C THR A 95 -1.80 -14.66 -9.40
N ASP A 96 -1.23 -15.51 -10.26
CA ASP A 96 -1.55 -15.52 -11.69
C ASP A 96 -3.04 -15.80 -11.92
N THR A 97 -3.65 -16.64 -11.10
CA THR A 97 -5.09 -16.92 -11.15
C THR A 97 -5.91 -15.67 -10.88
N ALA A 98 -5.56 -14.90 -9.83
CA ALA A 98 -6.26 -13.66 -9.48
C ALA A 98 -6.09 -12.59 -10.58
N LEU A 99 -4.87 -12.48 -11.15
CA LEU A 99 -4.61 -11.56 -12.25
C LEU A 99 -5.39 -11.93 -13.51
N ASN A 100 -5.45 -13.21 -13.85
CA ASN A 100 -6.23 -13.70 -14.99
C ASN A 100 -7.74 -13.50 -14.80
N ALA A 101 -8.27 -13.78 -13.60
CA ALA A 101 -9.66 -13.48 -13.28
C ALA A 101 -9.98 -11.99 -13.45
N ALA A 102 -9.10 -11.11 -12.98
CA ALA A 102 -9.22 -9.66 -13.15
C ALA A 102 -9.20 -9.21 -14.62
N LYS A 103 -8.43 -9.90 -15.50
CA LYS A 103 -8.46 -9.65 -16.95
C LYS A 103 -9.83 -9.93 -17.56
N HIS A 104 -10.45 -11.03 -17.20
CA HIS A 104 -11.75 -11.42 -17.75
C HIS A 104 -12.89 -10.51 -17.29
N THR A 105 -12.87 -10.08 -16.02
CA THR A 105 -13.92 -9.19 -15.47
C THR A 105 -13.93 -7.81 -16.13
N LYS A 106 -12.80 -7.35 -16.65
CA LYS A 106 -12.66 -6.04 -17.30
C LYS A 106 -13.47 -5.88 -18.59
N TYR A 107 -13.86 -6.98 -19.22
CA TYR A 107 -14.53 -6.97 -20.54
C TYR A 107 -16.06 -7.18 -20.44
N GLN A 108 -16.61 -7.15 -19.24
CA GLN A 108 -18.04 -7.12 -18.99
C GLN A 108 -18.48 -5.72 -18.51
#